data_74ab020fea367288d5c11a5af45ba2ca
#
_entry.id   74ab020fea367288d5c11a5af45ba2ca
#
_cell.length_a   1.000
_cell.length_b   1.000
_cell.length_c   1.000
_cell.angle_alpha   90.00
_cell.angle_beta   90.00
_cell.angle_gamma   90.00
#
_symmetry.space_group_name_H-M   'P 1'
#
loop_
_entity.id
_entity.type
_entity.pdbx_description
1 polymer ?
#
loop_
_entity_poly.entity_id
_entity_poly.type
_entity_poly.pdbx_seq_one_letter_code
_entity_poly.pdbx_strand_id
1 'polypeptide(L)'
;MYERILHPTDGSEGSAAAADHAIDLAKQYDATLHSVYAVNANVGPEAGVVGVFEALEEAGHEAIDAFEARAASAGIESVEGAVVDGRPLQAILDYVDDHDVDLVVMGTHGRTGLDRYLLGSVAEKVVRRCPVPVLTVRSPVEAD
;
A
#
# COMPACT_ATOMS: atom_id res chain seq x y z
N MET A 1 4.35 -6.04 -19.91
CA MET A 1 2.91 -5.74 -19.73
C MET A 1 2.68 -4.62 -18.74
N TYR A 2 3.19 -4.74 -17.50
CA TYR A 2 3.02 -3.68 -16.51
C TYR A 2 4.23 -2.76 -16.50
N GLU A 3 3.97 -1.45 -16.52
CA GLU A 3 5.03 -0.45 -16.52
C GLU A 3 5.14 0.29 -15.19
N ARG A 4 4.01 0.43 -14.47
CA ARG A 4 3.96 1.14 -13.19
C ARG A 4 3.09 0.37 -12.22
N ILE A 5 3.72 -0.14 -11.17
CA ILE A 5 3.05 -0.98 -10.17
C ILE A 5 2.98 -0.21 -8.86
N LEU A 6 1.79 -0.11 -8.28
CA LEU A 6 1.57 0.55 -7.00
C LEU A 6 1.36 -0.48 -5.89
N HIS A 7 2.11 -0.34 -4.82
CA HIS A 7 1.91 -1.10 -3.59
C HIS A 7 1.50 -0.14 -2.48
N PRO A 8 0.18 -0.02 -2.21
CA PRO A 8 -0.26 0.74 -1.04
C PRO A 8 0.10 -0.02 0.22
N THR A 9 0.55 0.69 1.24
CA THR A 9 0.94 0.06 2.50
C THR A 9 0.34 0.80 3.70
N ASP A 10 0.05 0.07 4.76
CA ASP A 10 -0.31 0.63 6.06
C ASP A 10 0.69 0.21 7.13
N GLY A 11 1.81 -0.40 6.70
CA GLY A 11 2.86 -0.86 7.60
C GLY A 11 2.55 -2.18 8.30
N SER A 12 1.44 -2.83 7.96
CA SER A 12 1.05 -4.11 8.58
C SER A 12 1.77 -5.31 7.97
N GLU A 13 1.64 -6.47 8.61
CA GLU A 13 2.17 -7.72 8.09
C GLU A 13 1.53 -8.13 6.78
N GLY A 14 0.25 -7.81 6.59
CA GLY A 14 -0.44 -8.07 5.34
C GLY A 14 0.20 -7.29 4.19
N SER A 15 0.59 -6.05 4.47
CA SER A 15 1.30 -5.23 3.48
C SER A 15 2.67 -5.83 3.15
N ALA A 16 3.36 -6.39 4.13
CA ALA A 16 4.68 -6.98 3.90
C ALA A 16 4.63 -8.14 2.90
N ALA A 17 3.61 -9.00 3.00
CA ALA A 17 3.44 -10.10 2.06
C ALA A 17 3.17 -9.58 0.64
N ALA A 18 2.33 -8.55 0.54
CA ALA A 18 2.04 -7.93 -0.75
C ALA A 18 3.27 -7.25 -1.34
N ALA A 19 4.12 -6.66 -0.48
CA ALA A 19 5.36 -6.02 -0.93
C ALA A 19 6.26 -6.98 -1.70
N ASP A 20 6.39 -8.22 -1.24
CA ASP A 20 7.20 -9.22 -1.92
C ASP A 20 6.68 -9.52 -3.32
N HIS A 21 5.36 -9.62 -3.47
CA HIS A 21 4.74 -9.85 -4.77
C HIS A 21 4.93 -8.65 -5.70
N ALA A 22 4.78 -7.44 -5.17
CA ALA A 22 4.95 -6.22 -5.95
C ALA A 22 6.39 -6.12 -6.48
N ILE A 23 7.36 -6.40 -5.63
CA ILE A 23 8.78 -6.35 -5.98
C ILE A 23 9.08 -7.40 -7.05
N ASP A 24 8.59 -8.61 -6.88
CA ASP A 24 8.82 -9.69 -7.85
C ASP A 24 8.26 -9.34 -9.23
N LEU A 25 7.03 -8.82 -9.26
CA LEU A 25 6.41 -8.42 -10.52
C LEU A 25 7.14 -7.25 -11.17
N ALA A 26 7.58 -6.27 -10.38
CA ALA A 26 8.34 -5.15 -10.92
C ALA A 26 9.65 -5.62 -11.55
N LYS A 27 10.30 -6.62 -10.96
CA LYS A 27 11.50 -7.20 -11.54
C LYS A 27 11.20 -7.90 -12.87
N GLN A 28 10.13 -8.68 -12.90
CA GLN A 28 9.78 -9.45 -14.10
C GLN A 28 9.42 -8.56 -15.29
N TYR A 29 8.74 -7.46 -15.03
CA TYR A 29 8.30 -6.57 -16.10
C TYR A 29 9.19 -5.35 -16.29
N ASP A 30 10.24 -5.22 -15.50
CA ASP A 30 11.11 -4.04 -15.49
C ASP A 30 10.28 -2.76 -15.28
N ALA A 31 9.36 -2.83 -14.34
CA ALA A 31 8.41 -1.76 -14.05
C ALA A 31 8.95 -0.80 -12.99
N THR A 32 8.46 0.44 -13.03
CA THR A 32 8.66 1.38 -11.93
C THR A 32 7.75 0.96 -10.79
N LEU A 33 8.31 0.90 -9.59
CA LEU A 33 7.57 0.49 -8.40
C LEU A 33 7.22 1.73 -7.57
N HIS A 34 5.95 1.82 -7.19
CA HIS A 34 5.45 2.93 -6.37
C HIS A 34 4.88 2.39 -5.07
N SER A 35 4.95 3.20 -4.03
CA SER A 35 4.27 2.90 -2.77
C SER A 35 3.61 4.15 -2.22
N VAL A 36 2.45 4.00 -1.61
CA VAL A 36 1.75 5.11 -0.98
C VAL A 36 1.27 4.71 0.41
N TYR A 37 1.44 5.62 1.36
CA TYR A 37 0.93 5.49 2.71
C TYR A 37 0.02 6.66 2.98
N ALA A 38 -1.24 6.37 3.33
CA ALA A 38 -2.22 7.43 3.61
C ALA A 38 -2.27 7.72 5.11
N VAL A 39 -2.17 8.98 5.45
CA VAL A 39 -2.32 9.45 6.83
C VAL A 39 -3.71 10.05 6.96
N ASN A 40 -4.58 9.36 7.69
CA ASN A 40 -5.94 9.83 7.90
C ASN A 40 -6.05 10.48 9.28
N ALA A 41 -5.82 11.78 9.32
CA ALA A 41 -5.82 12.55 10.57
C ALA A 41 -7.21 12.71 11.20
N ASN A 42 -8.25 12.31 10.48
CA ASN A 42 -9.64 12.46 10.95
C ASN A 42 -10.19 11.18 11.57
N VAL A 43 -9.34 10.22 11.86
CA VAL A 43 -9.75 8.95 12.44
C VAL A 43 -9.65 8.99 13.96
N GLY A 44 -10.76 8.59 14.62
CA GLY A 44 -10.80 8.40 16.07
C GLY A 44 -10.97 9.68 16.88
N PRO A 45 -11.19 9.51 18.20
CA PRO A 45 -11.44 10.64 19.09
C PRO A 45 -10.22 11.53 19.29
N GLU A 46 -9.06 11.07 18.88
CA GLU A 46 -7.80 11.77 19.06
C GLU A 46 -7.39 12.59 17.84
N ALA A 47 -8.24 12.67 16.85
CA ALA A 47 -7.93 13.32 15.58
C ALA A 47 -7.45 14.76 15.70
N GLY A 48 -7.84 15.46 16.74
CA GLY A 48 -7.40 16.85 16.96
C GLY A 48 -6.26 16.99 17.94
N VAL A 49 -5.71 15.90 18.46
CA VAL A 49 -4.64 15.94 19.46
C VAL A 49 -3.30 16.24 18.79
N VAL A 50 -2.57 17.20 19.33
CA VAL A 50 -1.24 17.55 18.84
C VAL A 50 -0.33 16.34 18.98
N GLY A 51 0.37 16.01 17.93
CA GLY A 51 1.31 14.90 17.90
C GLY A 51 0.77 13.61 17.29
N VAL A 52 -0.55 13.43 17.23
CA VAL A 52 -1.13 12.24 16.61
C VAL A 52 -0.85 12.21 15.11
N PHE A 53 -1.09 13.32 14.44
CA PHE A 53 -0.81 13.44 13.01
C PHE A 53 0.66 13.23 12.72
N GLU A 54 1.52 13.85 13.52
CA GLU A 54 2.96 13.73 13.35
C GLU A 54 3.44 12.30 13.55
N ALA A 55 2.89 11.59 14.52
CA ALA A 55 3.24 10.18 14.77
C ALA A 55 2.81 9.30 13.60
N LEU A 56 1.63 9.54 13.03
CA LEU A 56 1.14 8.80 11.88
C LEU A 56 1.99 9.08 10.63
N GLU A 57 2.38 10.34 10.45
CA GLU A 57 3.22 10.73 9.33
C GLU A 57 4.60 10.08 9.44
N GLU A 58 5.17 10.05 10.64
CA GLU A 58 6.45 9.40 10.88
C GLU A 58 6.38 7.89 10.60
N ALA A 59 5.32 7.24 11.06
CA ALA A 59 5.10 5.84 10.79
C ALA A 59 4.98 5.58 9.29
N GLY A 60 4.36 6.49 8.57
CA GLY A 60 4.25 6.42 7.11
C GLY A 60 5.60 6.50 6.44
N HIS A 61 6.43 7.44 6.85
CA HIS A 61 7.78 7.58 6.29
C HIS A 61 8.63 6.35 6.58
N GLU A 62 8.52 5.79 7.78
CA GLU A 62 9.25 4.56 8.12
C GLU A 62 8.80 3.39 7.24
N ALA A 63 7.50 3.25 7.00
CA ALA A 63 6.98 2.18 6.17
C ALA A 63 7.44 2.32 4.72
N ILE A 64 7.42 3.53 4.18
CA ILE A 64 7.88 3.81 2.82
C ILE A 64 9.38 3.57 2.71
N ASP A 65 10.17 4.07 3.66
CA ASP A 65 11.62 3.87 3.65
C ASP A 65 11.99 2.39 3.70
N ALA A 66 11.29 1.61 4.53
CA ALA A 66 11.52 0.18 4.64
C ALA A 66 11.21 -0.53 3.32
N PHE A 67 10.13 -0.14 2.66
CA PHE A 67 9.77 -0.70 1.37
C PHE A 67 10.79 -0.35 0.29
N GLU A 68 11.22 0.89 0.24
CA GLU A 68 12.24 1.32 -0.73
C GLU A 68 13.56 0.58 -0.53
N ALA A 69 13.99 0.40 0.73
CA ALA A 69 15.21 -0.34 1.03
C ALA A 69 15.09 -1.81 0.61
N ARG A 70 13.94 -2.40 0.84
CA ARG A 70 13.66 -3.79 0.47
C ARG A 70 13.68 -3.97 -1.05
N ALA A 71 13.07 -3.04 -1.77
CA ALA A 71 13.06 -3.06 -3.23
C ALA A 71 14.46 -2.87 -3.80
N ALA A 72 15.23 -1.95 -3.24
CA ALA A 72 16.62 -1.71 -3.66
C ALA A 72 17.47 -2.96 -3.44
N SER A 73 17.32 -3.64 -2.30
CA SER A 73 18.02 -4.88 -2.01
C SER A 73 17.69 -5.98 -3.00
N ALA A 74 16.50 -5.95 -3.57
CA ALA A 74 16.06 -6.91 -4.57
C ALA A 74 16.50 -6.54 -6.01
N GLY A 75 17.16 -5.39 -6.18
CA GLY A 75 17.67 -4.96 -7.47
C GLY A 75 16.75 -4.03 -8.25
N ILE A 76 15.71 -3.50 -7.62
CA ILE A 76 14.82 -2.53 -8.29
C ILE A 76 15.50 -1.16 -8.29
N GLU A 77 15.70 -0.61 -9.48
CA GLU A 77 16.36 0.68 -9.62
C GLU A 77 15.40 1.86 -9.53
N SER A 78 14.15 1.65 -9.91
CA SER A 78 13.18 2.72 -10.02
C SER A 78 12.05 2.53 -9.01
N VAL A 79 12.17 3.18 -7.87
CA VAL A 79 11.18 3.11 -6.77
C VAL A 79 10.80 4.52 -6.35
N GLU A 80 9.50 4.77 -6.25
CA GLU A 80 8.98 6.06 -5.79
C GLU A 80 7.99 5.83 -4.66
N GLY A 81 8.12 6.57 -3.57
CA GLY A 81 7.23 6.44 -2.44
C GLY A 81 6.65 7.78 -2.03
N ALA A 82 5.45 7.78 -1.47
CA ALA A 82 4.77 8.98 -1.02
C ALA A 82 3.97 8.73 0.25
N VAL A 83 4.03 9.68 1.17
CA VAL A 83 3.16 9.74 2.34
C VAL A 83 2.18 10.89 2.06
N VAL A 84 0.89 10.57 2.00
CA VAL A 84 -0.13 11.55 1.63
C VAL A 84 -1.22 11.66 2.69
N ASP A 85 -1.83 12.83 2.78
CA ASP A 85 -2.96 13.04 3.67
C ASP A 85 -4.24 12.55 3.00
N GLY A 86 -5.10 11.93 3.75
CA GLY A 86 -6.41 11.53 3.26
C GLY A 86 -6.78 10.12 3.62
N ARG A 87 -7.96 9.72 3.19
CA ARG A 87 -8.46 8.37 3.42
C ARG A 87 -7.73 7.39 2.50
N PRO A 88 -7.41 6.19 2.98
CA PRO A 88 -6.66 5.22 2.18
C PRO A 88 -7.25 4.95 0.79
N LEU A 89 -8.56 4.73 0.71
CA LEU A 89 -9.19 4.45 -0.57
C LEU A 89 -8.98 5.59 -1.57
N GLN A 90 -9.25 6.82 -1.15
CA GLN A 90 -9.13 7.96 -2.05
C GLN A 90 -7.67 8.21 -2.43
N ALA A 91 -6.76 8.06 -1.46
CA ALA A 91 -5.33 8.22 -1.72
C ALA A 91 -4.84 7.22 -2.78
N ILE A 92 -5.29 5.98 -2.69
CA ILE A 92 -4.91 4.95 -3.67
C ILE A 92 -5.45 5.27 -5.05
N LEU A 93 -6.76 5.61 -5.14
CA LEU A 93 -7.37 5.90 -6.42
C LEU A 93 -6.77 7.14 -7.09
N ASP A 94 -6.51 8.18 -6.30
CA ASP A 94 -5.87 9.39 -6.82
C ASP A 94 -4.45 9.11 -7.31
N TYR A 95 -3.70 8.30 -6.57
CA TYR A 95 -2.35 7.95 -6.95
C TYR A 95 -2.33 7.18 -8.28
N VAL A 96 -3.24 6.23 -8.44
CA VAL A 96 -3.37 5.46 -9.68
C VAL A 96 -3.59 6.38 -10.86
N ASP A 97 -4.48 7.35 -10.69
CA ASP A 97 -4.82 8.29 -11.77
C ASP A 97 -3.66 9.27 -12.05
N ASP A 98 -3.09 9.84 -10.99
CA ASP A 98 -2.05 10.87 -11.13
C ASP A 98 -0.73 10.34 -11.66
N HIS A 99 -0.43 9.07 -11.47
CA HIS A 99 0.86 8.47 -11.83
C HIS A 99 0.75 7.40 -12.92
N ASP A 100 -0.39 7.29 -13.56
CA ASP A 100 -0.62 6.31 -14.64
C ASP A 100 -0.24 4.88 -14.23
N VAL A 101 -0.62 4.52 -13.01
CA VAL A 101 -0.39 3.16 -12.48
C VAL A 101 -1.23 2.17 -13.28
N ASP A 102 -0.66 1.02 -13.61
CA ASP A 102 -1.37 0.00 -14.38
C ASP A 102 -1.59 -1.32 -13.64
N LEU A 103 -1.10 -1.42 -12.41
CA LEU A 103 -1.38 -2.56 -11.53
C LEU A 103 -1.25 -2.13 -10.07
N VAL A 104 -2.21 -2.54 -9.26
CA VAL A 104 -2.14 -2.34 -7.79
C VAL A 104 -1.93 -3.70 -7.13
N VAL A 105 -0.97 -3.78 -6.21
CA VAL A 105 -0.68 -5.00 -5.44
C VAL A 105 -0.80 -4.65 -3.96
N MET A 106 -1.77 -5.23 -3.27
CA MET A 106 -2.03 -4.88 -1.88
C MET A 106 -2.43 -6.10 -1.05
N GLY A 107 -2.33 -5.98 0.25
CA GLY A 107 -2.76 -7.03 1.16
C GLY A 107 -4.27 -7.15 1.21
N THR A 108 -4.76 -8.32 1.60
CA THR A 108 -6.21 -8.56 1.73
C THR A 108 -6.79 -7.86 2.95
N HIS A 109 -5.97 -7.66 4.00
CA HIS A 109 -6.38 -7.02 5.25
C HIS A 109 -5.32 -6.01 5.69
N GLY A 110 -5.79 -4.96 6.34
CA GLY A 110 -4.90 -3.98 6.95
C GLY A 110 -4.68 -4.28 8.43
N ARG A 111 -4.41 -3.22 9.20
CA ARG A 111 -4.10 -3.31 10.62
C ARG A 111 -5.19 -3.94 11.48
N THR A 112 -6.46 -3.75 11.10
CA THR A 112 -7.57 -4.23 11.92
C THR A 112 -7.80 -5.73 11.80
N GLY A 113 -7.31 -6.35 10.73
CA GLY A 113 -7.30 -7.79 10.60
C GLY A 113 -8.60 -8.49 10.95
N LEU A 114 -9.65 -8.24 10.20
CA LEU A 114 -10.95 -8.85 10.45
C LEU A 114 -10.94 -10.33 10.07
N ASP A 115 -12.09 -10.87 9.70
CA ASP A 115 -12.21 -12.27 9.32
C ASP A 115 -11.27 -12.60 8.14
N ARG A 116 -10.49 -13.67 8.28
CA ARG A 116 -9.53 -14.08 7.25
C ARG A 116 -10.18 -14.51 5.93
N TYR A 117 -11.47 -14.78 5.93
CA TYR A 117 -12.19 -15.17 4.73
C TYR A 117 -12.81 -13.99 3.99
N LEU A 118 -12.75 -12.80 4.57
CA LEU A 118 -13.29 -11.59 3.97
C LEU A 118 -12.17 -10.63 3.65
N LEU A 119 -12.34 -9.84 2.61
CA LEU A 119 -11.40 -8.78 2.30
C LEU A 119 -11.57 -7.65 3.33
N GLY A 120 -10.49 -6.98 3.66
CA GLY A 120 -10.54 -5.79 4.48
C GLY A 120 -11.32 -4.69 3.76
N SER A 121 -11.83 -3.73 4.51
CA SER A 121 -12.70 -2.69 3.94
C SER A 121 -12.03 -1.88 2.83
N VAL A 122 -10.76 -1.55 2.99
CA VAL A 122 -10.04 -0.78 1.96
C VAL A 122 -9.82 -1.65 0.73
N ALA A 123 -9.34 -2.90 0.91
CA ALA A 123 -9.07 -3.80 -0.21
C ALA A 123 -10.34 -4.06 -1.02
N GLU A 124 -11.46 -4.31 -0.36
CA GLU A 124 -12.73 -4.54 -1.04
C GLU A 124 -13.13 -3.34 -1.91
N LYS A 125 -13.02 -2.14 -1.37
CA LYS A 125 -13.40 -0.94 -2.11
C LYS A 125 -12.45 -0.64 -3.25
N VAL A 126 -11.16 -0.89 -3.07
CA VAL A 126 -10.18 -0.71 -4.14
C VAL A 126 -10.48 -1.69 -5.28
N VAL A 127 -10.73 -2.96 -4.96
CA VAL A 127 -11.09 -3.95 -5.98
C VAL A 127 -12.32 -3.52 -6.78
N ARG A 128 -13.31 -2.94 -6.12
CA ARG A 128 -14.54 -2.51 -6.78
C ARG A 128 -14.38 -1.25 -7.64
N ARG A 129 -13.51 -0.33 -7.24
CA ARG A 129 -13.47 1.01 -7.84
C ARG A 129 -12.24 1.31 -8.67
N CYS A 130 -11.17 0.55 -8.50
CA CYS A 130 -9.93 0.83 -9.21
C CYS A 130 -10.09 0.52 -10.71
N PRO A 131 -9.69 1.44 -11.58
CA PRO A 131 -9.84 1.22 -13.03
C PRO A 131 -8.79 0.28 -13.63
N VAL A 132 -7.80 -0.13 -12.84
CA VAL A 132 -6.74 -1.05 -13.29
C VAL A 132 -6.79 -2.34 -12.48
N PRO A 133 -6.13 -3.41 -12.94
CA PRO A 133 -6.10 -4.67 -12.19
C PRO A 133 -5.57 -4.50 -10.78
N VAL A 134 -6.16 -5.24 -9.85
CA VAL A 134 -5.77 -5.24 -8.45
C VAL A 134 -5.45 -6.67 -8.05
N LEU A 135 -4.21 -6.90 -7.64
CA LEU A 135 -3.79 -8.19 -7.09
C LEU A 135 -3.84 -8.09 -5.57
N THR A 136 -4.68 -8.90 -4.94
CA THR A 136 -4.74 -8.96 -3.48
C THR A 136 -3.94 -10.15 -3.00
N VAL A 137 -3.10 -9.93 -2.00
CA VAL A 137 -2.17 -10.94 -1.49
C VAL A 137 -2.52 -11.26 -0.05
N ARG A 138 -2.72 -12.53 0.24
CA ARG A 138 -2.97 -12.97 1.61
C ARG A 138 -1.66 -13.03 2.39
N SER A 139 -1.74 -12.60 3.65
CA SER A 139 -0.63 -12.77 4.57
C SER A 139 -0.45 -14.27 4.87
N PRO A 140 0.78 -14.76 5.09
CA PRO A 140 1.01 -16.13 5.52
C PRO A 140 0.25 -16.51 6.78
N VAL A 141 0.00 -15.53 7.66
CA VAL A 141 -0.78 -15.75 8.89
C VAL A 141 -2.24 -16.07 8.56
N GLU A 142 -2.78 -15.54 7.46
CA GLU A 142 -4.14 -15.79 7.01
C GLU A 142 -4.32 -17.14 6.34
N ALA A 143 -3.23 -17.74 5.88
CA ALA A 143 -3.28 -18.98 5.09
C ALA A 143 -3.63 -20.21 5.93
N ASP A 144 -3.55 -20.12 7.25
CA ASP A 144 -3.87 -21.23 8.15
C ASP A 144 -5.38 -21.23 8.52
#